data_01f6afe97d03ed24be03f39520397788
#
_entry.id   01f6afe97d03ed24be03f39520397788
#
_cell.length_a   1.000
_cell.length_b   1.000
_cell.length_c   1.000
_cell.angle_alpha   90.00
_cell.angle_beta   90.00
_cell.angle_gamma   90.00
#
_symmetry.space_group_name_H-M   'P 1'
#
loop_
_entity.id
_entity.type
_entity.pdbx_description
1 polymer ?
#
loop_
_entity_poly.entity_id
_entity_poly.type
_entity_poly.pdbx_seq_one_letter_code
_entity_poly.pdbx_strand_id
1 'polypeptide(L)'
;MKLHILGNKEIVKEIMENFPQIEWITTEHLEEAIADITSEIIINLNDDAIEADYRATNKAVLVNAVSEKLSDYQHGENVVRINGWNGFLTRKTWELSGKSNEVLDTLASTCGVTFKWLPDEPGFVSPRVISMIINEAFFALEQSVSSQPDIDIALKLGTNYPMGPFEWAEKIGLQRVNELLEKLTLQSDIYKPSALLFEKSKEI
;
A
#
# COMPACT_ATOMS: atom_id res chain seq x y z
N MET A 1 -7.30 -21.28 -6.80
CA MET A 1 -6.11 -20.43 -7.10
C MET A 1 -5.23 -20.44 -5.88
N LYS A 2 -3.94 -20.67 -6.07
CA LYS A 2 -2.93 -20.82 -5.01
C LYS A 2 -1.89 -19.70 -5.12
N LEU A 3 -1.65 -18.98 -4.03
CA LEU A 3 -0.81 -17.78 -4.02
C LEU A 3 0.15 -17.77 -2.85
N HIS A 4 1.37 -17.29 -3.07
CA HIS A 4 2.26 -16.89 -1.97
C HIS A 4 1.96 -15.46 -1.53
N ILE A 5 2.02 -15.25 -0.21
CA ILE A 5 1.97 -13.93 0.39
C ILE A 5 3.08 -13.77 1.42
N LEU A 6 3.85 -12.68 1.27
CA LEU A 6 4.93 -12.26 2.15
C LEU A 6 4.57 -10.89 2.75
N GLY A 7 4.95 -10.66 3.98
CA GLY A 7 4.73 -9.37 4.65
C GLY A 7 4.55 -9.49 6.15
N ASN A 8 4.22 -8.38 6.77
CA ASN A 8 3.90 -8.35 8.19
C ASN A 8 2.74 -9.29 8.52
N LYS A 9 2.87 -10.05 9.62
CA LYS A 9 1.92 -11.11 10.03
C LYS A 9 0.48 -10.59 10.22
N GLU A 10 0.31 -9.37 10.70
CA GLU A 10 -1.03 -8.79 10.93
C GLU A 10 -1.73 -8.46 9.61
N ILE A 11 -1.01 -7.84 8.66
CA ILE A 11 -1.53 -7.50 7.33
C ILE A 11 -1.86 -8.78 6.56
N VAL A 12 -0.94 -9.73 6.56
CA VAL A 12 -1.11 -11.03 5.89
C VAL A 12 -2.35 -11.73 6.44
N LYS A 13 -2.51 -11.79 7.77
CA LYS A 13 -3.68 -12.39 8.42
C LYS A 13 -4.98 -11.68 8.00
N GLU A 14 -5.01 -10.33 8.05
CA GLU A 14 -6.19 -9.54 7.65
C GLU A 14 -6.61 -9.85 6.20
N ILE A 15 -5.65 -9.97 5.28
CA ILE A 15 -5.92 -10.31 3.88
C ILE A 15 -6.44 -11.74 3.73
N MET A 16 -5.79 -12.71 4.37
CA MET A 16 -6.21 -14.11 4.30
C MET A 16 -7.62 -14.33 4.85
N GLU A 17 -7.98 -13.68 5.95
CA GLU A 17 -9.32 -13.71 6.52
C GLU A 17 -10.38 -13.06 5.60
N ASN A 18 -10.00 -12.02 4.88
CA ASN A 18 -10.90 -11.33 3.93
C ASN A 18 -11.13 -12.10 2.63
N PHE A 19 -10.21 -12.99 2.25
CA PHE A 19 -10.30 -13.80 1.02
C PHE A 19 -10.10 -15.30 1.31
N PRO A 20 -11.02 -15.94 2.05
CA PRO A 20 -10.90 -17.35 2.44
C PRO A 20 -11.02 -18.33 1.27
N GLN A 21 -11.48 -17.89 0.09
CA GLN A 21 -11.56 -18.68 -1.14
C GLN A 21 -10.21 -18.89 -1.83
N ILE A 22 -9.16 -18.20 -1.39
CA ILE A 22 -7.79 -18.35 -1.91
C ILE A 22 -7.04 -19.38 -1.07
N GLU A 23 -6.29 -20.25 -1.72
CA GLU A 23 -5.32 -21.12 -1.06
C GLU A 23 -4.01 -20.34 -0.81
N TRP A 24 -3.89 -19.79 0.39
CA TRP A 24 -2.74 -18.97 0.77
C TRP A 24 -1.57 -19.81 1.24
N ILE A 25 -0.36 -19.47 0.76
CA ILE A 25 0.90 -19.96 1.29
C ILE A 25 1.64 -18.76 1.88
N THR A 26 1.86 -18.78 3.20
CA THR A 26 2.72 -17.78 3.85
C THR A 26 4.16 -18.26 3.82
N THR A 27 5.08 -17.38 3.45
CA THR A 27 6.51 -17.63 3.50
C THR A 27 7.23 -16.37 3.98
N GLU A 28 8.37 -16.56 4.66
CA GLU A 28 9.23 -15.45 5.11
C GLU A 28 10.33 -15.16 4.08
N HIS A 29 10.61 -16.11 3.19
CA HIS A 29 11.69 -16.01 2.20
C HIS A 29 11.15 -16.00 0.77
N LEU A 30 11.53 -14.99 0.00
CA LEU A 30 11.09 -14.82 -1.38
C LEU A 30 11.52 -16.00 -2.27
N GLU A 31 12.69 -16.57 -2.02
CA GLU A 31 13.24 -17.70 -2.78
C GLU A 31 12.32 -18.93 -2.72
N GLU A 32 11.66 -19.17 -1.59
CA GLU A 32 10.69 -20.27 -1.45
C GLU A 32 9.46 -20.01 -2.33
N ALA A 33 8.95 -18.78 -2.35
CA ALA A 33 7.84 -18.40 -3.19
C ALA A 33 8.18 -18.47 -4.69
N ILE A 34 9.41 -18.14 -5.06
CA ILE A 34 9.91 -18.25 -6.45
C ILE A 34 10.04 -19.72 -6.85
N ALA A 35 10.59 -20.56 -5.98
CA ALA A 35 10.87 -21.97 -6.28
C ALA A 35 9.61 -22.86 -6.30
N ASP A 36 8.53 -22.48 -5.62
CA ASP A 36 7.29 -23.27 -5.60
C ASP A 36 6.61 -23.26 -6.97
N ILE A 37 6.50 -24.42 -7.61
CA ILE A 37 5.87 -24.56 -8.95
C ILE A 37 4.34 -24.67 -8.89
N THR A 38 3.75 -24.71 -7.69
CA THR A 38 2.31 -24.96 -7.52
C THR A 38 1.49 -23.69 -7.41
N SER A 39 2.12 -22.55 -7.12
CA SER A 39 1.48 -21.22 -7.06
C SER A 39 1.65 -20.45 -8.36
N GLU A 40 0.69 -19.59 -8.67
CA GLU A 40 0.65 -18.79 -9.89
C GLU A 40 1.04 -17.32 -9.64
N ILE A 41 0.88 -16.86 -8.41
CA ILE A 41 1.06 -15.47 -8.02
C ILE A 41 1.89 -15.37 -6.74
N ILE A 42 2.72 -14.33 -6.67
CA ILE A 42 3.42 -13.90 -5.47
C ILE A 42 2.91 -12.50 -5.10
N ILE A 43 2.46 -12.32 -3.86
CA ILE A 43 2.15 -11.00 -3.31
C ILE A 43 3.20 -10.70 -2.23
N ASN A 44 4.08 -9.76 -2.51
CA ASN A 44 5.12 -9.33 -1.56
C ASN A 44 4.75 -7.95 -1.00
N LEU A 45 4.40 -7.93 0.29
CA LEU A 45 3.95 -6.74 1.02
C LEU A 45 5.04 -6.16 1.94
N ASN A 46 6.28 -6.66 1.85
CA ASN A 46 7.41 -6.05 2.56
C ASN A 46 7.69 -4.64 2.03
N ASP A 47 8.27 -3.79 2.85
CA ASP A 47 8.56 -2.40 2.47
C ASP A 47 9.66 -2.30 1.40
N ASP A 48 10.57 -3.27 1.35
CA ASP A 48 11.63 -3.42 0.36
C ASP A 48 11.24 -4.30 -0.84
N ALA A 49 9.97 -4.68 -0.97
CA ALA A 49 9.50 -5.60 -2.02
C ALA A 49 9.90 -5.17 -3.44
N ILE A 50 9.93 -3.87 -3.71
CA ILE A 50 10.29 -3.33 -5.03
C ILE A 50 11.77 -3.53 -5.37
N GLU A 51 12.65 -3.68 -4.38
CA GLU A 51 14.09 -3.85 -4.56
C GLU A 51 14.49 -5.31 -4.83
N ALA A 52 13.58 -6.25 -4.58
CA ALA A 52 13.85 -7.67 -4.70
C ALA A 52 13.96 -8.13 -6.16
N ASP A 53 14.73 -9.19 -6.40
CA ASP A 53 14.94 -9.76 -7.75
C ASP A 53 13.88 -10.82 -8.08
N TYR A 54 13.02 -10.52 -9.03
CA TYR A 54 11.98 -11.43 -9.53
C TYR A 54 12.29 -12.05 -10.89
N ARG A 55 13.51 -11.89 -11.44
CA ARG A 55 13.89 -12.40 -12.78
C ARG A 55 13.91 -13.92 -12.88
N ALA A 56 14.01 -14.60 -11.74
CA ALA A 56 14.02 -16.06 -11.68
C ALA A 56 12.62 -16.70 -11.76
N THR A 57 11.55 -15.90 -11.87
CA THR A 57 10.18 -16.43 -11.95
C THR A 57 9.38 -15.79 -13.08
N ASN A 58 8.48 -16.61 -13.68
CA ASN A 58 7.48 -16.14 -14.64
C ASN A 58 6.09 -15.92 -14.00
N LYS A 59 5.97 -16.12 -12.68
CA LYS A 59 4.72 -15.85 -11.96
C LYS A 59 4.35 -14.37 -12.03
N ALA A 60 3.07 -14.05 -11.94
CA ALA A 60 2.64 -12.69 -11.68
C ALA A 60 3.09 -12.28 -10.26
N VAL A 61 3.74 -11.14 -10.14
CA VAL A 61 4.25 -10.65 -8.86
C VAL A 61 3.61 -9.29 -8.55
N LEU A 62 2.91 -9.21 -7.43
CA LEU A 62 2.37 -7.97 -6.89
C LEU A 62 3.29 -7.48 -5.76
N VAL A 63 3.90 -6.32 -5.94
CA VAL A 63 4.81 -5.73 -4.95
C VAL A 63 4.21 -4.50 -4.29
N ASN A 64 4.27 -4.44 -2.97
CA ASN A 64 3.94 -3.22 -2.24
C ASN A 64 4.99 -2.15 -2.54
N ALA A 65 4.63 -1.17 -3.34
CA ALA A 65 5.52 -0.07 -3.69
C ALA A 65 4.69 1.20 -3.92
N VAL A 66 4.23 1.82 -2.83
CA VAL A 66 3.37 2.99 -2.90
C VAL A 66 4.16 4.24 -3.27
N SER A 67 5.32 4.45 -2.67
CA SER A 67 6.13 5.65 -2.87
C SER A 67 7.10 5.56 -4.05
N GLU A 68 7.35 4.35 -4.57
CA GLU A 68 8.32 4.09 -5.64
C GLU A 68 7.64 3.87 -7.00
N LYS A 69 8.41 3.88 -8.09
CA LYS A 69 7.96 3.53 -9.44
C LYS A 69 8.62 2.25 -9.92
N LEU A 70 7.94 1.46 -10.75
CA LEU A 70 8.56 0.32 -11.44
C LEU A 70 9.68 0.78 -12.37
N SER A 71 9.50 1.93 -13.01
CA SER A 71 10.46 2.48 -13.97
C SER A 71 11.82 2.83 -13.36
N ASP A 72 11.90 2.98 -12.03
CA ASP A 72 13.15 3.25 -11.32
C ASP A 72 13.95 1.96 -11.03
N TYR A 73 13.38 0.78 -11.32
CA TYR A 73 13.95 -0.53 -11.05
C TYR A 73 13.96 -1.41 -12.31
N GLN A 74 14.84 -2.41 -12.33
CA GLN A 74 14.94 -3.35 -13.45
C GLN A 74 14.11 -4.62 -13.21
N HIS A 75 12.80 -4.52 -13.46
CA HIS A 75 11.87 -5.65 -13.34
C HIS A 75 11.40 -6.16 -14.70
N GLY A 76 10.95 -7.43 -14.71
CA GLY A 76 10.23 -8.00 -15.84
C GLY A 76 8.77 -7.49 -15.92
N GLU A 77 8.13 -7.71 -17.08
CA GLU A 77 6.72 -7.35 -17.27
C GLU A 77 5.73 -8.12 -16.36
N ASN A 78 6.21 -9.14 -15.67
CA ASN A 78 5.44 -9.92 -14.70
C ASN A 78 5.34 -9.26 -13.32
N VAL A 79 6.07 -8.17 -13.06
CA VAL A 79 6.03 -7.42 -11.80
C VAL A 79 5.08 -6.25 -11.93
N VAL A 80 4.18 -6.14 -10.96
CA VAL A 80 3.13 -5.11 -10.87
C VAL A 80 3.16 -4.48 -9.49
N ARG A 81 3.15 -3.16 -9.43
CA ARG A 81 2.99 -2.43 -8.17
C ARG A 81 1.55 -2.53 -7.69
N ILE A 82 1.39 -2.64 -6.38
CA ILE A 82 0.08 -2.60 -5.71
C ILE A 82 0.12 -1.63 -4.53
N ASN A 83 -1.01 -0.99 -4.24
CA ASN A 83 -1.21 -0.29 -2.99
C ASN A 83 -1.42 -1.30 -1.86
N GLY A 84 -0.33 -1.76 -1.28
CA GLY A 84 -0.29 -2.75 -0.19
C GLY A 84 -0.32 -2.13 1.22
N TRP A 85 -0.60 -0.84 1.37
CA TRP A 85 -0.73 -0.21 2.68
C TRP A 85 -1.86 -0.84 3.50
N ASN A 86 -1.70 -0.86 4.82
CA ASN A 86 -2.66 -1.46 5.74
C ASN A 86 -4.08 -0.91 5.54
N GLY A 87 -5.06 -1.82 5.38
CA GLY A 87 -6.46 -1.49 5.18
C GLY A 87 -6.86 -1.16 3.74
N PHE A 88 -5.95 -1.25 2.76
CA PHE A 88 -6.30 -1.00 1.36
C PHE A 88 -6.63 -2.27 0.58
N LEU A 89 -5.97 -3.39 0.85
CA LEU A 89 -6.21 -4.66 0.17
C LEU A 89 -7.46 -5.42 0.66
N THR A 90 -8.07 -5.00 1.75
CA THR A 90 -9.38 -5.54 2.21
C THR A 90 -10.58 -4.85 1.54
N ARG A 91 -10.32 -3.86 0.68
CA ARG A 91 -11.35 -3.12 -0.06
C ARG A 91 -11.74 -3.81 -1.36
N LYS A 92 -12.89 -3.43 -1.90
CA LYS A 92 -13.41 -3.92 -3.19
C LYS A 92 -12.63 -3.43 -4.41
N THR A 93 -11.80 -2.39 -4.25
CA THR A 93 -10.98 -1.82 -5.34
C THR A 93 -9.53 -1.83 -4.92
N TRP A 94 -8.68 -2.45 -5.75
CA TRP A 94 -7.23 -2.43 -5.59
C TRP A 94 -6.61 -1.52 -6.64
N GLU A 95 -5.64 -0.72 -6.24
CA GLU A 95 -4.90 0.19 -7.12
C GLU A 95 -3.58 -0.47 -7.53
N LEU A 96 -3.38 -0.60 -8.83
CA LEU A 96 -2.22 -1.26 -9.43
C LEU A 96 -1.55 -0.36 -10.48
N SER A 97 -0.26 -0.61 -10.71
CA SER A 97 0.49 -0.04 -11.82
C SER A 97 1.44 -1.08 -12.41
N GLY A 98 1.47 -1.19 -13.72
CA GLY A 98 2.22 -2.20 -14.48
C GLY A 98 1.39 -2.78 -15.60
N LYS A 99 1.70 -4.02 -16.00
CA LYS A 99 1.04 -4.70 -17.12
C LYS A 99 0.04 -5.74 -16.64
N SER A 100 -1.22 -5.64 -17.10
CA SER A 100 -2.23 -6.65 -16.82
C SER A 100 -1.95 -7.96 -17.55
N ASN A 101 -2.42 -9.07 -16.96
CA ASN A 101 -2.42 -10.39 -17.59
C ASN A 101 -3.62 -11.22 -17.10
N GLU A 102 -3.90 -12.34 -17.78
CA GLU A 102 -5.05 -13.21 -17.49
C GLU A 102 -5.04 -13.79 -16.06
N VAL A 103 -3.86 -14.03 -15.49
CA VAL A 103 -3.73 -14.56 -14.12
C VAL A 103 -4.20 -13.53 -13.10
N LEU A 104 -3.86 -12.25 -13.31
CA LEU A 104 -4.32 -11.14 -12.46
C LEU A 104 -5.83 -10.88 -12.63
N ASP A 105 -6.37 -11.01 -13.84
CA ASP A 105 -7.82 -10.89 -14.09
C ASP A 105 -8.58 -12.02 -13.38
N THR A 106 -8.00 -13.21 -13.35
CA THR A 106 -8.54 -14.36 -12.58
C THR A 106 -8.49 -14.10 -11.08
N LEU A 107 -7.39 -13.51 -10.57
CA LEU A 107 -7.29 -13.11 -9.16
C LEU A 107 -8.39 -12.11 -8.79
N ALA A 108 -8.57 -11.06 -9.60
CA ALA A 108 -9.60 -10.05 -9.36
C ALA A 108 -11.00 -10.69 -9.27
N SER A 109 -11.32 -11.57 -10.21
CA SER A 109 -12.60 -12.28 -10.26
C SER A 109 -12.79 -13.20 -9.05
N THR A 110 -11.75 -13.94 -8.67
CA THR A 110 -11.79 -14.89 -7.54
C THR A 110 -11.96 -14.16 -6.20
N CYS A 111 -11.28 -13.03 -6.03
CA CYS A 111 -11.40 -12.18 -4.84
C CYS A 111 -12.68 -11.32 -4.85
N GLY A 112 -13.36 -11.20 -5.98
CA GLY A 112 -14.51 -10.30 -6.12
C GLY A 112 -14.12 -8.82 -5.97
N VAL A 113 -12.92 -8.47 -6.41
CA VAL A 113 -12.39 -7.11 -6.39
C VAL A 113 -12.25 -6.54 -7.80
N THR A 114 -12.18 -5.22 -7.89
CA THR A 114 -11.91 -4.50 -9.14
C THR A 114 -10.50 -3.94 -9.12
N PHE A 115 -9.70 -4.25 -10.13
CA PHE A 115 -8.39 -3.64 -10.31
C PHE A 115 -8.50 -2.29 -11.01
N LYS A 116 -7.95 -1.27 -10.38
CA LYS A 116 -7.81 0.06 -10.96
C LYS A 116 -6.38 0.23 -11.42
N TRP A 117 -6.16 0.11 -12.72
CA TRP A 117 -4.86 0.34 -13.35
C TRP A 117 -4.57 1.83 -13.44
N LEU A 118 -3.41 2.24 -12.93
CA LEU A 118 -2.99 3.63 -12.82
C LEU A 118 -1.61 3.81 -13.47
N PRO A 119 -1.26 5.05 -13.87
CA PRO A 119 0.09 5.37 -14.31
C PRO A 119 1.15 5.00 -13.27
N ASP A 120 2.38 4.76 -13.72
CA ASP A 120 3.52 4.45 -12.85
C ASP A 120 4.07 5.72 -12.19
N GLU A 121 3.28 6.25 -11.24
CA GLU A 121 3.59 7.45 -10.48
C GLU A 121 3.51 7.16 -8.97
N PRO A 122 4.32 7.84 -8.11
CA PRO A 122 4.25 7.67 -6.66
C PRO A 122 2.86 7.96 -6.10
N GLY A 123 2.42 7.14 -5.15
CA GLY A 123 1.28 7.41 -4.28
C GLY A 123 -0.07 6.92 -4.78
N PHE A 124 -0.20 6.33 -5.96
CA PHE A 124 -1.50 5.96 -6.50
C PHE A 124 -2.55 7.10 -6.30
N VAL A 125 -3.85 6.79 -6.16
CA VAL A 125 -4.88 7.79 -5.84
C VAL A 125 -5.14 7.86 -4.35
N SER A 126 -5.50 6.72 -3.75
CA SER A 126 -5.94 6.69 -2.34
C SER A 126 -4.83 7.05 -1.35
N PRO A 127 -3.60 6.52 -1.45
CA PRO A 127 -2.51 6.94 -0.58
C PRO A 127 -2.18 8.41 -0.70
N ARG A 128 -2.19 8.97 -1.91
CA ARG A 128 -1.92 10.38 -2.15
C ARG A 128 -2.95 11.28 -1.44
N VAL A 129 -4.24 10.95 -1.56
CA VAL A 129 -5.32 11.72 -0.93
C VAL A 129 -5.27 11.59 0.59
N ILE A 130 -5.12 10.35 1.12
CA ILE A 130 -5.14 10.16 2.57
C ILE A 130 -3.90 10.78 3.23
N SER A 131 -2.72 10.74 2.59
CA SER A 131 -1.52 11.39 3.11
C SER A 131 -1.68 12.90 3.22
N MET A 132 -2.38 13.54 2.27
CA MET A 132 -2.68 14.97 2.34
C MET A 132 -3.68 15.29 3.45
N ILE A 133 -4.68 14.44 3.68
CA ILE A 133 -5.62 14.61 4.80
C ILE A 133 -4.89 14.48 6.14
N ILE A 134 -4.01 13.50 6.26
CA ILE A 134 -3.16 13.31 7.44
C ILE A 134 -2.26 14.54 7.64
N ASN A 135 -1.60 14.99 6.59
CA ASN A 135 -0.70 16.16 6.66
C ASN A 135 -1.43 17.43 7.13
N GLU A 136 -2.62 17.69 6.59
CA GLU A 136 -3.44 18.83 7.01
C GLU A 136 -3.88 18.74 8.48
N ALA A 137 -4.19 17.52 8.96
CA ALA A 137 -4.51 17.29 10.37
C ALA A 137 -3.29 17.59 11.28
N PHE A 138 -2.09 17.27 10.85
CA PHE A 138 -0.86 17.63 11.57
C PHE A 138 -0.60 19.14 11.55
N PHE A 139 -0.89 19.86 10.46
CA PHE A 139 -0.83 21.32 10.44
C PHE A 139 -1.84 21.94 11.42
N ALA A 140 -3.07 21.44 11.45
CA ALA A 140 -4.09 21.91 12.40
C ALA A 140 -3.66 21.68 13.85
N LEU A 141 -2.99 20.56 14.14
CA LEU A 141 -2.45 20.26 15.47
C LEU A 141 -1.29 21.21 15.83
N GLU A 142 -0.33 21.45 14.93
CA GLU A 142 0.75 22.42 15.13
C GLU A 142 0.25 23.82 15.45
N GLN A 143 -0.80 24.23 14.74
CA GLN A 143 -1.43 25.55 14.93
C GLN A 143 -2.35 25.60 16.14
N SER A 144 -2.44 24.52 16.92
CA SER A 144 -3.34 24.43 18.11
C SER A 144 -4.81 24.70 17.78
N VAL A 145 -5.24 24.35 16.57
CA VAL A 145 -6.65 24.51 16.15
C VAL A 145 -7.57 23.58 16.95
N SER A 146 -7.13 22.32 17.18
CA SER A 146 -7.89 21.35 17.98
C SER A 146 -6.98 20.22 18.47
N SER A 147 -7.52 19.31 19.29
CA SER A 147 -6.83 18.10 19.74
C SER A 147 -6.92 16.97 18.70
N GLN A 148 -6.00 16.00 18.75
CA GLN A 148 -6.04 14.82 17.86
C GLN A 148 -7.39 14.08 17.90
N PRO A 149 -7.96 13.75 19.08
CA PRO A 149 -9.25 13.08 19.14
C PRO A 149 -10.39 13.89 18.51
N ASP A 150 -10.39 15.21 18.71
CA ASP A 150 -11.46 16.07 18.18
C ASP A 150 -11.36 16.21 16.66
N ILE A 151 -10.13 16.27 16.10
CA ILE A 151 -9.90 16.28 14.64
C ILE A 151 -10.39 14.96 14.04
N ASP A 152 -10.05 13.81 14.64
CA ASP A 152 -10.52 12.50 14.18
C ASP A 152 -12.05 12.40 14.21
N ILE A 153 -12.69 12.83 15.30
CA ILE A 153 -14.16 12.85 15.43
C ILE A 153 -14.78 13.76 14.36
N ALA A 154 -14.24 14.97 14.18
CA ALA A 154 -14.77 15.94 13.24
C ALA A 154 -14.75 15.39 11.80
N LEU A 155 -13.66 14.75 11.37
CA LEU A 155 -13.58 14.17 10.03
C LEU A 155 -14.46 12.92 9.88
N LYS A 156 -14.52 12.04 10.87
CA LYS A 156 -15.41 10.87 10.82
C LYS A 156 -16.88 11.27 10.68
N LEU A 157 -17.33 12.22 11.49
CA LEU A 157 -18.72 12.66 11.49
C LEU A 157 -19.06 13.63 10.35
N GLY A 158 -18.12 14.50 9.97
CA GLY A 158 -18.33 15.52 8.94
C GLY A 158 -18.24 15.00 7.52
N THR A 159 -17.43 14.00 7.26
CA THR A 159 -17.17 13.49 5.91
C THR A 159 -17.51 11.99 5.72
N ASN A 160 -18.03 11.36 6.78
CA ASN A 160 -18.36 9.92 6.80
C ASN A 160 -17.15 9.02 6.44
N TYR A 161 -15.94 9.44 6.80
CA TYR A 161 -14.74 8.62 6.68
C TYR A 161 -14.79 7.49 7.72
N PRO A 162 -14.30 6.27 7.38
CA PRO A 162 -14.32 5.13 8.31
C PRO A 162 -13.36 5.33 9.50
N MET A 163 -12.33 6.14 9.33
CA MET A 163 -11.31 6.46 10.34
C MET A 163 -10.94 7.93 10.25
N GLY A 164 -10.53 8.52 11.37
CA GLY A 164 -9.94 9.84 11.40
C GLY A 164 -8.50 9.86 10.85
N PRO A 165 -7.93 11.04 10.59
CA PRO A 165 -6.61 11.16 10.01
C PRO A 165 -5.48 10.59 10.90
N PHE A 166 -5.57 10.72 12.22
CA PHE A 166 -4.57 10.15 13.13
C PHE A 166 -4.73 8.65 13.27
N GLU A 167 -5.97 8.13 13.28
CA GLU A 167 -6.24 6.69 13.21
C GLU A 167 -5.71 6.08 11.91
N TRP A 168 -5.82 6.79 10.77
CA TRP A 168 -5.20 6.39 9.51
C TRP A 168 -3.68 6.41 9.57
N ALA A 169 -3.09 7.47 10.16
CA ALA A 169 -1.64 7.57 10.31
C ALA A 169 -1.07 6.41 11.14
N GLU A 170 -1.76 6.01 12.21
CA GLU A 170 -1.38 4.86 13.02
C GLU A 170 -1.50 3.54 12.21
N LYS A 171 -2.61 3.34 11.50
CA LYS A 171 -2.85 2.11 10.73
C LYS A 171 -1.88 1.94 9.57
N ILE A 172 -1.55 3.00 8.85
CA ILE A 172 -0.62 2.98 7.70
C ILE A 172 0.83 2.91 8.17
N GLY A 173 1.14 3.65 9.23
CA GLY A 173 2.48 3.98 9.68
C GLY A 173 2.89 5.37 9.21
N LEU A 174 3.18 6.25 10.18
CA LEU A 174 3.48 7.66 9.90
C LEU A 174 4.75 7.84 9.06
N GLN A 175 5.73 6.94 9.20
CA GLN A 175 6.93 6.92 8.38
C GLN A 175 6.57 6.79 6.89
N ARG A 176 5.72 5.81 6.51
CA ARG A 176 5.29 5.59 5.12
C ARG A 176 4.54 6.78 4.54
N VAL A 177 3.73 7.45 5.37
CA VAL A 177 3.03 8.68 4.98
C VAL A 177 4.04 9.79 4.68
N ASN A 178 5.04 9.99 5.56
CA ASN A 178 6.08 10.98 5.37
C ASN A 178 6.92 10.70 4.11
N GLU A 179 7.36 9.46 3.91
CA GLU A 179 8.13 9.05 2.72
C GLU A 179 7.38 9.37 1.42
N LEU A 180 6.09 9.08 1.37
CA LEU A 180 5.28 9.43 0.20
C LEU A 180 5.20 10.94 0.00
N LEU A 181 4.94 11.71 1.05
CA LEU A 181 4.85 13.17 0.97
C LEU A 181 6.18 13.79 0.53
N GLU A 182 7.32 13.31 1.04
CA GLU A 182 8.65 13.76 0.60
C GLU A 182 8.89 13.47 -0.90
N LYS A 183 8.54 12.27 -1.38
CA LYS A 183 8.62 11.94 -2.82
C LYS A 183 7.73 12.85 -3.66
N LEU A 184 6.52 13.13 -3.22
CA LEU A 184 5.58 14.02 -3.92
C LEU A 184 6.01 15.48 -3.88
N THR A 185 6.72 15.92 -2.83
CA THR A 185 7.26 17.29 -2.72
C THR A 185 8.25 17.58 -3.85
N LEU A 186 8.94 16.56 -4.38
CA LEU A 186 9.80 16.74 -5.56
C LEU A 186 9.02 17.18 -6.82
N GLN A 187 7.72 16.93 -6.85
CA GLN A 187 6.84 17.34 -7.94
C GLN A 187 6.13 18.67 -7.66
N SER A 188 5.81 18.96 -6.39
CA SER A 188 5.12 20.17 -5.98
C SER A 188 5.22 20.41 -4.47
N ASP A 189 5.51 21.65 -4.08
CA ASP A 189 5.59 22.07 -2.66
C ASP A 189 4.29 21.89 -1.87
N ILE A 190 3.16 21.71 -2.55
CA ILE A 190 1.87 21.48 -1.88
C ILE A 190 1.86 20.18 -1.02
N TYR A 191 2.75 19.25 -1.34
CA TYR A 191 2.89 17.98 -0.61
C TYR A 191 3.88 18.05 0.57
N LYS A 192 4.50 19.20 0.80
CA LYS A 192 5.50 19.34 1.86
C LYS A 192 4.93 18.88 3.22
N PRO A 193 5.60 17.94 3.90
CA PRO A 193 5.16 17.50 5.22
C PRO A 193 5.16 18.65 6.24
N SER A 194 4.21 18.64 7.19
CA SER A 194 4.27 19.50 8.35
C SER A 194 5.51 19.14 9.19
N ALA A 195 6.05 20.11 9.94
CA ALA A 195 7.22 19.87 10.76
C ALA A 195 6.96 18.81 11.84
N LEU A 196 5.78 18.86 12.44
CA LEU A 196 5.36 17.91 13.46
C LEU A 196 5.20 16.47 12.89
N LEU A 197 4.63 16.32 11.70
CA LEU A 197 4.52 15.02 11.03
C LEU A 197 5.92 14.46 10.78
N PHE A 198 6.81 15.24 10.20
CA PHE A 198 8.19 14.85 9.91
C PHE A 198 8.95 14.44 11.17
N GLU A 199 8.84 15.19 12.28
CA GLU A 199 9.48 14.84 13.55
C GLU A 199 8.92 13.54 14.11
N LYS A 200 7.60 13.39 14.18
CA LYS A 200 6.95 12.20 14.70
C LYS A 200 7.18 10.94 13.86
N SER A 201 7.39 11.09 12.57
CA SER A 201 7.70 9.95 11.69
C SER A 201 9.06 9.31 11.98
N LYS A 202 9.93 9.95 12.76
CA LYS A 202 11.26 9.47 13.16
C LYS A 202 11.30 8.84 14.55
N GLU A 203 10.23 8.95 15.32
CA GLU A 203 10.15 8.48 16.71
C GLU A 203 9.88 6.97 16.85
N ILE A 204 10.06 6.16 15.78
CA ILE A 204 9.76 4.73 15.73
C ILE A 204 11.02 3.89 15.90
#